data_8c072328ddcfccae25a21efcb32828c4
#
_entry.id   8c072328ddcfccae25a21efcb32828c4
#
_cell.length_a   1.000
_cell.length_b   1.000
_cell.length_c   1.000
_cell.angle_alpha   90.00
_cell.angle_beta   90.00
_cell.angle_gamma   90.00
#
_symmetry.space_group_name_H-M   'P 1'
#
loop_
_entity.id
_entity.type
_entity.pdbx_description
1 polymer ?
#
loop_
_entity_poly.entity_id
_entity_poly.type
_entity_poly.pdbx_seq_one_letter_code
_entity_poly.pdbx_strand_id
1 'polypeptide(L)'
;GDYYELTPEARHKVKNLIYPVPNPDFPFLGVHFTRMTNGEIECGPNAVFTFKREGYGKTDFSFRDTYDALTYKGTWKLFFNNMSFGINEYRRAFSKKLFLKTLQRMIPSLTMEDIHPGRSGVRALLLAEDGDTRDDFRIEYHGNSIHVLNAPSPAATASLAIGEYIAVEAQKHFNL
;
A
#
# COMPACT_ATOMS: atom_id res chain seq x y z
N GLY A 1 4.27 -2.47 0.18
CA GLY A 1 4.99 -1.27 -0.26
C GLY A 1 6.30 -1.09 0.44
N ASP A 2 7.35 -0.82 -0.35
CA ASP A 2 8.68 -0.52 0.17
C ASP A 2 8.86 0.98 0.36
N TYR A 3 9.54 1.35 1.43
CA TYR A 3 9.82 2.74 1.77
C TYR A 3 11.32 2.99 1.92
N TYR A 4 11.70 4.25 1.75
CA TYR A 4 12.94 4.83 2.24
C TYR A 4 12.62 5.83 3.33
N GLU A 5 13.60 6.16 4.14
CA GLU A 5 13.50 7.19 5.17
C GLU A 5 14.59 8.24 4.94
N LEU A 6 14.30 9.49 5.31
CA LEU A 6 15.32 10.54 5.31
C LEU A 6 16.24 10.37 6.52
N THR A 7 17.54 10.55 6.28
CA THR A 7 18.51 10.64 7.39
C THR A 7 18.17 11.81 8.30
N PRO A 8 18.57 11.76 9.58
CA PRO A 8 18.31 12.86 10.53
C PRO A 8 18.71 14.23 9.99
N GLU A 9 19.84 14.29 9.28
CA GLU A 9 20.40 15.53 8.70
C GLU A 9 19.54 16.08 7.57
N ALA A 10 18.82 15.20 6.84
CA ALA A 10 17.99 15.58 5.70
C ALA A 10 16.52 15.87 6.07
N ARG A 11 16.07 15.53 7.28
CA ARG A 11 14.68 15.69 7.72
C ARG A 11 14.18 17.14 7.64
N HIS A 12 15.08 18.13 7.75
CA HIS A 12 14.73 19.54 7.63
C HIS A 12 14.19 19.93 6.25
N LYS A 13 14.49 19.12 5.20
CA LYS A 13 14.02 19.35 3.82
C LYS A 13 12.51 19.10 3.67
N VAL A 14 11.89 18.36 4.61
CA VAL A 14 10.46 18.04 4.60
C VAL A 14 9.81 18.53 5.89
N LYS A 15 9.05 19.62 5.82
CA LYS A 15 8.38 20.19 6.98
C LYS A 15 7.00 19.59 7.22
N ASN A 16 6.28 19.31 6.13
CA ASN A 16 4.90 18.82 6.13
C ASN A 16 4.78 17.58 5.24
N LEU A 17 3.57 17.09 5.04
CA LEU A 17 3.25 16.05 4.08
C LEU A 17 3.42 16.59 2.65
N ILE A 18 4.05 15.82 1.75
CA ILE A 18 4.22 16.18 0.35
C ILE A 18 3.72 15.03 -0.51
N TYR A 19 2.63 15.27 -1.24
CA TYR A 19 2.02 14.29 -2.12
C TYR A 19 2.04 14.77 -3.56
N PRO A 20 2.28 13.88 -4.54
CA PRO A 20 2.02 14.21 -5.93
C PRO A 20 0.52 14.35 -6.16
N VAL A 21 0.14 15.04 -7.22
CA VAL A 21 -1.25 15.02 -7.70
C VAL A 21 -1.58 13.58 -8.11
N PRO A 22 -2.67 12.99 -7.57
CA PRO A 22 -3.06 11.64 -7.93
C PRO A 22 -3.31 11.50 -9.43
N ASN A 23 -2.81 10.44 -10.05
CA ASN A 23 -3.21 10.08 -11.39
C ASN A 23 -4.40 9.12 -11.32
N PRO A 24 -5.58 9.49 -11.85
CA PRO A 24 -6.77 8.65 -11.78
C PRO A 24 -6.64 7.30 -12.51
N ASP A 25 -5.71 7.21 -13.46
CA ASP A 25 -5.46 5.96 -14.19
C ASP A 25 -4.70 4.90 -13.38
N PHE A 26 -4.19 5.26 -12.18
CA PHE A 26 -3.43 4.34 -11.35
C PHE A 26 -4.12 4.07 -10.01
N PRO A 27 -4.25 2.80 -9.61
CA PRO A 27 -4.92 2.43 -8.36
C PRO A 27 -4.10 2.75 -7.10
N PHE A 28 -2.91 3.32 -7.24
CA PHE A 28 -2.02 3.59 -6.12
C PHE A 28 -1.60 5.05 -6.08
N LEU A 29 -1.57 5.60 -4.88
CA LEU A 29 -0.97 6.90 -4.63
C LEU A 29 0.53 6.82 -4.96
N GLY A 30 1.02 7.77 -5.75
CA GLY A 30 2.44 7.85 -6.09
C GLY A 30 3.35 8.02 -4.88
N VAL A 31 4.65 7.86 -5.09
CA VAL A 31 5.65 8.09 -4.05
C VAL A 31 5.49 9.48 -3.45
N HIS A 32 5.43 9.57 -2.13
CA HIS A 32 5.19 10.79 -1.37
C HIS A 32 6.08 10.84 -0.11
N PHE A 33 6.08 11.97 0.58
CA PHE A 33 6.77 12.13 1.86
C PHE A 33 5.74 12.22 2.98
N THR A 34 5.94 11.41 4.01
CA THR A 34 5.11 11.41 5.21
C THR A 34 5.96 11.73 6.44
N ARG A 35 5.64 12.82 7.10
CA ARG A 35 6.23 13.14 8.40
C ARG A 35 5.51 12.34 9.48
N MET A 36 6.24 11.47 10.15
CA MET A 36 5.75 10.61 11.21
C MET A 36 5.67 11.37 12.54
N THR A 37 4.88 10.86 13.49
CA THR A 37 4.71 11.45 14.82
C THR A 37 5.98 11.51 15.65
N ASN A 38 6.92 10.58 15.40
CA ASN A 38 8.24 10.54 16.01
C ASN A 38 9.27 11.47 15.34
N GLY A 39 8.83 12.23 14.32
CA GLY A 39 9.68 13.17 13.58
C GLY A 39 10.48 12.55 12.41
N GLU A 40 10.36 11.26 12.18
CA GLU A 40 10.92 10.60 11.00
C GLU A 40 10.17 11.00 9.73
N ILE A 41 10.83 10.89 8.60
CA ILE A 41 10.23 11.17 7.29
C ILE A 41 10.34 9.93 6.44
N GLU A 42 9.21 9.31 6.19
CA GLU A 42 9.09 8.21 5.23
C GLU A 42 8.90 8.73 3.81
N CYS A 43 9.52 8.03 2.87
CA CYS A 43 9.44 8.29 1.43
C CYS A 43 8.98 7.02 0.73
N GLY A 44 7.84 7.05 0.11
CA GLY A 44 7.26 5.86 -0.54
C GLY A 44 5.76 5.98 -0.72
N PRO A 45 5.09 4.84 -0.94
CA PRO A 45 5.66 3.51 -1.19
C PRO A 45 6.05 3.27 -2.65
N ASN A 46 6.90 2.25 -2.89
CA ASN A 46 6.89 1.48 -4.12
C ASN A 46 5.90 0.32 -3.97
N ALA A 47 4.99 0.18 -4.91
CA ALA A 47 4.02 -0.91 -4.91
C ALA A 47 4.62 -2.13 -5.60
N VAL A 48 5.15 -3.07 -4.84
CA VAL A 48 5.70 -4.33 -5.34
C VAL A 48 4.87 -5.53 -4.85
N PHE A 49 4.74 -6.52 -5.72
CA PHE A 49 4.12 -7.78 -5.34
C PHE A 49 5.02 -8.52 -4.35
N THR A 50 4.43 -9.08 -3.29
CA THR A 50 5.13 -9.91 -2.32
C THR A 50 4.74 -11.38 -2.48
N PHE A 51 5.71 -12.27 -2.30
CA PHE A 51 5.52 -13.73 -2.37
C PHE A 51 5.14 -14.35 -1.01
N LYS A 52 4.79 -13.50 -0.06
CA LYS A 52 4.28 -13.88 1.26
C LYS A 52 3.24 -12.88 1.69
N ARG A 53 2.08 -13.34 2.19
CA ARG A 53 0.95 -12.48 2.56
C ARG A 53 1.34 -11.44 3.62
N GLU A 54 2.09 -11.85 4.63
CA GLU A 54 2.68 -10.97 5.65
C GLU A 54 4.20 -10.93 5.51
N GLY A 55 4.68 -10.57 4.30
CA GLY A 55 6.11 -10.44 4.00
C GLY A 55 6.54 -8.98 4.05
N TYR A 56 7.42 -8.65 4.98
CA TYR A 56 7.97 -7.30 5.16
C TYR A 56 9.40 -7.17 4.63
N GLY A 57 10.03 -8.28 4.27
CA GLY A 57 11.34 -8.33 3.61
C GLY A 57 11.21 -8.55 2.11
N LYS A 58 12.17 -8.01 1.34
CA LYS A 58 12.20 -8.16 -0.13
C LYS A 58 12.36 -9.61 -0.62
N THR A 59 12.87 -10.48 0.25
CA THR A 59 13.14 -11.90 -0.02
C THR A 59 12.19 -12.84 0.70
N ASP A 60 11.20 -12.29 1.41
CA ASP A 60 10.22 -13.10 2.11
C ASP A 60 9.40 -13.93 1.13
N PHE A 61 9.29 -15.22 1.40
CA PHE A 61 8.63 -16.17 0.54
C PHE A 61 7.79 -17.17 1.32
N SER A 62 6.60 -17.49 0.80
CA SER A 62 5.72 -18.56 1.28
C SER A 62 5.20 -19.33 0.07
N PHE A 63 5.44 -20.64 0.04
CA PHE A 63 4.93 -21.50 -1.03
C PHE A 63 3.41 -21.44 -1.16
N ARG A 64 2.71 -21.52 -0.02
CA ARG A 64 1.25 -21.48 0.02
C ARG A 64 0.71 -20.16 -0.53
N ASP A 65 1.19 -19.03 0.01
CA ASP A 65 0.69 -17.72 -0.39
C ASP A 65 1.01 -17.42 -1.86
N THR A 66 2.19 -17.84 -2.32
CA THR A 66 2.60 -17.71 -3.72
C THR A 66 1.73 -18.55 -4.64
N TYR A 67 1.46 -19.82 -4.27
CA TYR A 67 0.58 -20.69 -5.03
C TYR A 67 -0.84 -20.12 -5.12
N ASP A 68 -1.42 -19.73 -3.98
CA ASP A 68 -2.76 -19.11 -3.91
C ASP A 68 -2.85 -17.87 -4.81
N ALA A 69 -1.83 -16.99 -4.74
CA ALA A 69 -1.80 -15.77 -5.53
C ALA A 69 -1.64 -16.04 -7.04
N LEU A 70 -0.76 -16.97 -7.44
CA LEU A 70 -0.45 -17.23 -8.86
C LEU A 70 -1.48 -18.16 -9.54
N THR A 71 -2.27 -18.92 -8.79
CA THR A 71 -3.39 -19.71 -9.34
C THR A 71 -4.67 -18.89 -9.48
N TYR A 72 -4.75 -17.72 -8.85
CA TYR A 72 -5.92 -16.85 -8.94
C TYR A 72 -5.92 -16.05 -10.26
N LYS A 73 -7.01 -16.15 -11.02
CA LYS A 73 -7.14 -15.51 -12.35
C LYS A 73 -7.01 -14.00 -12.29
N GLY A 74 -7.54 -13.37 -11.25
CA GLY A 74 -7.48 -11.92 -11.05
C GLY A 74 -6.04 -11.41 -11.00
N THR A 75 -5.10 -12.16 -10.40
CA THR A 75 -3.69 -11.80 -10.33
C THR A 75 -3.06 -11.62 -11.71
N TRP A 76 -3.33 -12.54 -12.63
CA TRP A 76 -2.80 -12.44 -13.99
C TRP A 76 -3.42 -11.29 -14.77
N LYS A 77 -4.73 -11.07 -14.63
CA LYS A 77 -5.38 -9.92 -15.26
C LYS A 77 -4.83 -8.59 -14.73
N LEU A 78 -4.66 -8.47 -13.41
CA LEU A 78 -4.02 -7.30 -12.80
C LEU A 78 -2.61 -7.07 -13.37
N PHE A 79 -1.80 -8.13 -13.48
CA PHE A 79 -0.44 -8.04 -14.02
C PHE A 79 -0.43 -7.62 -15.49
N PHE A 80 -1.27 -8.24 -16.33
CA PHE A 80 -1.32 -7.90 -17.75
C PHE A 80 -1.84 -6.49 -18.00
N ASN A 81 -2.87 -6.08 -17.26
CA ASN A 81 -3.44 -4.73 -17.40
C ASN A 81 -2.48 -3.63 -16.92
N ASN A 82 -1.57 -3.95 -15.99
CA ASN A 82 -0.64 -2.99 -15.38
C ASN A 82 0.83 -3.35 -15.58
N MET A 83 1.17 -4.10 -16.61
CA MET A 83 2.52 -4.68 -16.77
C MET A 83 3.64 -3.63 -16.82
N SER A 84 3.46 -2.55 -17.58
CA SER A 84 4.45 -1.48 -17.68
C SER A 84 4.67 -0.76 -16.34
N PHE A 85 3.59 -0.54 -15.60
CA PHE A 85 3.64 0.03 -14.26
C PHE A 85 4.37 -0.91 -13.30
N GLY A 86 3.97 -2.19 -13.26
CA GLY A 86 4.59 -3.20 -12.40
C GLY A 86 6.10 -3.33 -12.62
N ILE A 87 6.55 -3.39 -13.87
CA ILE A 87 7.98 -3.45 -14.21
C ILE A 87 8.72 -2.21 -13.68
N ASN A 88 8.15 -1.02 -13.83
CA ASN A 88 8.76 0.21 -13.33
C ASN A 88 8.83 0.25 -11.81
N GLU A 89 7.80 -0.24 -11.10
CA GLU A 89 7.82 -0.36 -9.63
C GLU A 89 8.93 -1.32 -9.17
N TYR A 90 9.06 -2.49 -9.81
CA TYR A 90 10.14 -3.42 -9.50
C TYR A 90 11.52 -2.81 -9.75
N ARG A 91 11.73 -2.13 -10.88
CA ARG A 91 13.00 -1.46 -11.17
C ARG A 91 13.35 -0.42 -10.10
N ARG A 92 12.37 0.34 -9.61
CA ARG A 92 12.56 1.30 -8.52
C ARG A 92 12.84 0.63 -7.19
N ALA A 93 12.16 -0.48 -6.88
CA ALA A 93 12.37 -1.23 -5.64
C ALA A 93 13.81 -1.75 -5.48
N PHE A 94 14.45 -2.12 -6.61
CA PHE A 94 15.82 -2.63 -6.62
C PHE A 94 16.88 -1.57 -6.98
N SER A 95 16.47 -0.32 -7.24
CA SER A 95 17.39 0.76 -7.61
C SER A 95 17.14 2.01 -6.79
N LYS A 96 17.93 2.20 -5.74
CA LYS A 96 17.93 3.43 -4.92
C LYS A 96 18.04 4.69 -5.77
N LYS A 97 18.87 4.64 -6.85
CA LYS A 97 19.06 5.76 -7.77
C LYS A 97 17.77 6.11 -8.54
N LEU A 98 17.03 5.11 -9.02
CA LEU A 98 15.76 5.35 -9.71
C LEU A 98 14.68 5.85 -8.75
N PHE A 99 14.68 5.33 -7.53
CA PHE A 99 13.76 5.81 -6.49
C PHE A 99 14.06 7.28 -6.15
N LEU A 100 15.33 7.62 -5.92
CA LEU A 100 15.75 8.99 -5.66
C LEU A 100 15.31 9.96 -6.76
N LYS A 101 15.44 9.58 -8.04
CA LYS A 101 14.96 10.42 -9.15
C LYS A 101 13.46 10.74 -9.04
N THR A 102 12.66 9.81 -8.52
CA THR A 102 11.24 10.06 -8.29
C THR A 102 11.03 11.08 -7.17
N LEU A 103 11.77 10.96 -6.07
CA LEU A 103 11.75 11.92 -4.96
C LEU A 103 12.22 13.31 -5.37
N GLN A 104 13.25 13.38 -6.21
CA GLN A 104 13.81 14.64 -6.73
C GLN A 104 12.83 15.46 -7.59
N ARG A 105 11.74 14.83 -8.08
CA ARG A 105 10.66 15.58 -8.75
C ARG A 105 9.94 16.55 -7.79
N MET A 106 9.90 16.21 -6.50
CA MET A 106 9.28 17.02 -5.46
C MET A 106 10.30 17.84 -4.67
N ILE A 107 11.47 17.24 -4.39
CA ILE A 107 12.57 17.89 -3.65
C ILE A 107 13.89 17.70 -4.44
N PRO A 108 14.22 18.60 -5.38
CA PRO A 108 15.40 18.47 -6.25
C PRO A 108 16.73 18.39 -5.50
N SER A 109 16.80 18.93 -4.29
CA SER A 109 18.02 18.98 -3.48
C SER A 109 18.36 17.67 -2.74
N LEU A 110 17.57 16.60 -2.90
CA LEU A 110 17.86 15.31 -2.30
C LEU A 110 19.04 14.63 -3.00
N THR A 111 19.88 13.98 -2.20
CA THR A 111 21.03 13.19 -2.65
C THR A 111 20.91 11.72 -2.22
N MET A 112 21.84 10.89 -2.67
CA MET A 112 21.87 9.46 -2.29
C MET A 112 22.16 9.26 -0.80
N GLU A 113 22.87 10.19 -0.19
CA GLU A 113 23.23 10.17 1.23
C GLU A 113 22.05 10.54 2.12
N ASP A 114 21.07 11.28 1.58
CA ASP A 114 19.91 11.77 2.34
C ASP A 114 18.88 10.68 2.64
N ILE A 115 18.93 9.53 1.95
CA ILE A 115 17.94 8.47 2.09
C ILE A 115 18.57 7.13 2.47
N HIS A 116 17.90 6.35 3.29
CA HIS A 116 18.25 4.96 3.62
C HIS A 116 16.99 4.06 3.54
N PRO A 117 17.15 2.72 3.42
CA PRO A 117 16.01 1.81 3.43
C PRO A 117 15.19 1.98 4.71
N GLY A 118 13.90 2.17 4.56
CA GLY A 118 12.92 2.24 5.62
C GLY A 118 12.17 0.92 5.82
N ARG A 119 11.11 0.98 6.59
CA ARG A 119 10.23 -0.17 6.83
C ARG A 119 9.38 -0.46 5.59
N SER A 120 8.98 -1.72 5.42
CA SER A 120 8.00 -2.09 4.41
C SER A 120 6.62 -2.26 5.06
N GLY A 121 5.57 -1.99 4.29
CA GLY A 121 4.19 -2.22 4.71
C GLY A 121 3.46 -3.16 3.74
N VAL A 122 2.60 -4.01 4.26
CA VAL A 122 1.70 -4.85 3.46
C VAL A 122 0.34 -4.14 3.37
N ARG A 123 -0.14 -3.93 2.15
CA ARG A 123 -1.48 -3.38 1.93
C ARG A 123 -2.48 -4.52 1.78
N ALA A 124 -3.57 -4.48 2.55
CA ALA A 124 -4.73 -5.32 2.30
C ALA A 124 -5.40 -4.85 1.00
N LEU A 125 -5.29 -5.67 -0.04
CA LEU A 125 -5.85 -5.40 -1.36
C LEU A 125 -6.86 -6.50 -1.68
N LEU A 126 -8.12 -6.13 -1.87
CA LEU A 126 -9.14 -7.05 -2.37
C LEU A 126 -9.10 -7.03 -3.89
N LEU A 127 -8.75 -8.17 -4.47
CA LEU A 127 -8.65 -8.36 -5.91
C LEU A 127 -9.80 -9.23 -6.40
N ALA A 128 -10.57 -8.72 -7.34
CA ALA A 128 -11.66 -9.46 -7.97
C ALA A 128 -11.16 -10.33 -9.15
N GLU A 129 -11.97 -11.29 -9.59
CA GLU A 129 -11.62 -12.20 -10.70
C GLU A 129 -11.44 -11.49 -12.06
N ASP A 130 -12.04 -10.31 -12.21
CA ASP A 130 -11.88 -9.45 -13.38
C ASP A 130 -10.53 -8.73 -13.43
N GLY A 131 -9.76 -8.77 -12.32
CA GLY A 131 -8.47 -8.11 -12.15
C GLY A 131 -8.57 -6.70 -11.57
N ASP A 132 -9.78 -6.24 -11.26
CA ASP A 132 -10.01 -4.95 -10.62
C ASP A 132 -9.76 -5.03 -9.12
N THR A 133 -9.16 -3.98 -8.59
CA THR A 133 -8.98 -3.82 -7.15
C THR A 133 -10.21 -3.16 -6.54
N ARG A 134 -10.64 -3.69 -5.40
CA ARG A 134 -11.74 -3.09 -4.62
C ARG A 134 -11.15 -2.31 -3.47
N ASP A 135 -11.35 -1.00 -3.50
CA ASP A 135 -10.78 -0.06 -2.51
C ASP A 135 -11.73 0.20 -1.33
N ASP A 136 -12.87 -0.50 -1.27
CA ASP A 136 -13.87 -0.34 -0.22
C ASP A 136 -13.96 -1.58 0.66
N PHE A 137 -14.63 -1.45 1.80
CA PHE A 137 -14.93 -2.55 2.72
C PHE A 137 -15.84 -3.56 2.05
N ARG A 138 -15.48 -4.84 2.19
CA ARG A 138 -16.38 -5.93 1.83
C ARG A 138 -16.90 -6.60 3.09
N ILE A 139 -18.20 -6.50 3.29
CA ILE A 139 -18.90 -7.14 4.40
C ILE A 139 -19.81 -8.23 3.83
N GLU A 140 -19.73 -9.42 4.39
CA GLU A 140 -20.57 -10.57 4.05
C GLU A 140 -21.28 -11.08 5.28
N TYR A 141 -22.52 -11.56 5.06
CA TYR A 141 -23.38 -12.06 6.12
C TYR A 141 -23.57 -13.56 5.93
N HIS A 142 -23.35 -14.33 7.00
CA HIS A 142 -23.58 -15.77 6.97
C HIS A 142 -24.16 -16.26 8.29
N GLY A 143 -25.43 -16.68 8.26
CA GLY A 143 -26.14 -17.11 9.46
C GLY A 143 -26.09 -16.06 10.57
N ASN A 144 -25.53 -16.40 11.69
CA ASN A 144 -25.39 -15.52 12.86
C ASN A 144 -24.02 -14.79 12.90
N SER A 145 -23.42 -14.55 11.75
CA SER A 145 -22.11 -13.94 11.65
C SER A 145 -22.06 -12.83 10.61
N ILE A 146 -21.28 -11.79 10.90
CA ILE A 146 -20.91 -10.74 9.97
C ILE A 146 -19.39 -10.80 9.76
N HIS A 147 -18.98 -10.92 8.51
CA HIS A 147 -17.58 -11.03 8.13
C HIS A 147 -17.11 -9.76 7.43
N VAL A 148 -16.17 -9.05 8.03
CA VAL A 148 -15.47 -7.93 7.39
C VAL A 148 -14.22 -8.50 6.72
N LEU A 149 -14.28 -8.69 5.40
CA LEU A 149 -13.26 -9.43 4.64
C LEU A 149 -12.00 -8.61 4.39
N ASN A 150 -12.12 -7.30 4.34
CA ASN A 150 -11.01 -6.38 4.20
C ASN A 150 -11.29 -5.05 4.89
N ALA A 151 -10.23 -4.40 5.34
CA ALA A 151 -10.26 -3.08 5.94
C ALA A 151 -9.15 -2.21 5.33
N PRO A 152 -9.37 -1.64 4.13
CA PRO A 152 -8.35 -0.86 3.45
C PRO A 152 -8.02 0.43 4.21
N SER A 153 -6.80 0.93 4.03
CA SER A 153 -6.42 2.25 4.57
C SER A 153 -7.35 3.35 4.00
N PRO A 154 -7.84 4.28 4.82
CA PRO A 154 -7.39 4.68 6.16
C PRO A 154 -8.17 4.05 7.34
N ALA A 155 -8.32 2.74 7.39
CA ALA A 155 -9.15 2.02 8.37
C ALA A 155 -8.85 2.40 9.83
N ALA A 156 -7.58 2.53 10.22
CA ALA A 156 -7.20 2.85 11.60
C ALA A 156 -7.69 4.24 12.03
N THR A 157 -7.55 5.25 11.18
CA THR A 157 -7.99 6.64 11.46
C THR A 157 -9.50 6.82 11.37
N ALA A 158 -10.18 5.99 10.58
CA ALA A 158 -11.63 5.98 10.42
C ALA A 158 -12.33 4.92 11.32
N SER A 159 -11.61 4.28 12.25
CA SER A 159 -12.07 3.09 12.99
C SER A 159 -13.37 3.31 13.77
N LEU A 160 -13.59 4.49 14.32
CA LEU A 160 -14.82 4.80 15.05
C LEU A 160 -16.04 4.83 14.13
N ALA A 161 -15.93 5.50 12.96
CA ALA A 161 -17.01 5.54 11.98
C ALA A 161 -17.29 4.16 11.36
N ILE A 162 -16.21 3.37 11.12
CA ILE A 162 -16.33 2.01 10.62
C ILE A 162 -17.02 1.11 11.66
N GLY A 163 -16.65 1.24 12.94
CA GLY A 163 -17.27 0.51 14.04
C GLY A 163 -18.77 0.83 14.18
N GLU A 164 -19.14 2.10 14.07
CA GLU A 164 -20.54 2.53 14.06
C GLU A 164 -21.31 1.91 12.88
N TYR A 165 -20.75 1.98 11.68
CA TYR A 165 -21.35 1.37 10.49
C TYR A 165 -21.57 -0.14 10.68
N ILE A 166 -20.56 -0.88 11.16
CA ILE A 166 -20.68 -2.32 11.42
C ILE A 166 -21.74 -2.61 12.51
N ALA A 167 -21.82 -1.78 13.54
CA ALA A 167 -22.83 -1.94 14.60
C ALA A 167 -24.26 -1.78 14.05
N VAL A 168 -24.48 -0.76 13.21
CA VAL A 168 -25.78 -0.53 12.54
C VAL A 168 -26.14 -1.71 11.63
N GLU A 169 -25.19 -2.23 10.86
CA GLU A 169 -25.41 -3.41 10.02
C GLU A 169 -25.71 -4.66 10.86
N ALA A 170 -25.04 -4.81 12.00
CA ALA A 170 -25.33 -5.90 12.94
C ALA A 170 -26.74 -5.81 13.53
N GLN A 171 -27.17 -4.61 13.95
CA GLN A 171 -28.54 -4.40 14.43
C GLN A 171 -29.58 -4.80 13.39
N LYS A 172 -29.40 -4.41 12.15
CA LYS A 172 -30.30 -4.76 11.04
C LYS A 172 -30.31 -6.28 10.78
N HIS A 173 -29.12 -6.89 10.71
CA HIS A 173 -29.00 -8.31 10.37
C HIS A 173 -29.54 -9.24 11.45
N PHE A 174 -29.34 -8.90 12.71
CA PHE A 174 -29.78 -9.72 13.86
C PHE A 174 -31.12 -9.28 14.46
N ASN A 175 -31.78 -8.23 13.93
CA ASN A 175 -33.03 -7.67 14.45
C ASN A 175 -32.94 -7.28 15.93
N LEU A 176 -31.87 -6.59 16.33
CA LEU A 176 -31.60 -6.14 17.69
C LEU A 176 -32.21 -4.75 17.96
#